data_e2fcb7dd46dd734f286266b670d35c98
#
_entry.id   e2fcb7dd46dd734f286266b670d35c98
#
_cell.length_a   1.000
_cell.length_b   1.000
_cell.length_c   1.000
_cell.angle_alpha   90.00
_cell.angle_beta   90.00
_cell.angle_gamma   90.00
#
_symmetry.space_group_name_H-M   'P 1'
#
loop_
_entity.id
_entity.type
_entity.pdbx_description
1 polymer ?
#
loop_
_entity_poly.entity_id
_entity_poly.type
_entity_poly.pdbx_seq_one_letter_code
_entity_poly.pdbx_strand_id
1 'polypeptide(L)'
;MRNTHIPSILKTVSYNERMQNDNLKLYEIAAVFKEKENLEYNKELKEETILTICRTSNKKMINFESAGSKMNYQEADIYLLKKDAEKILHYIGINKFNIVKDENNSILHAGQTIDYMIGNKKIATLR
;
A
#
# COMPACT_ATOMS: atom_id res chain seq x y z
N MET A 1 2.96 -9.99 18.85
CA MET A 1 3.66 -9.95 17.55
C MET A 1 2.67 -9.57 16.48
N ARG A 2 3.02 -8.66 15.57
CA ARG A 2 2.13 -8.24 14.49
C ARG A 2 2.49 -8.94 13.18
N ASN A 3 1.49 -9.39 12.46
CA ASN A 3 1.63 -10.02 11.15
C ASN A 3 1.37 -9.05 9.97
N THR A 4 0.90 -7.83 10.26
CA THR A 4 0.62 -6.78 9.27
C THR A 4 0.65 -5.39 9.91
N HIS A 5 0.93 -4.35 9.11
CA HIS A 5 0.88 -2.94 9.52
C HIS A 5 -0.48 -2.29 9.30
N ILE A 6 -1.38 -2.93 8.56
CA ILE A 6 -2.67 -2.35 8.16
C ILE A 6 -3.44 -1.79 9.35
N PRO A 7 -3.62 -2.52 10.48
CA PRO A 7 -4.37 -1.98 11.62
C PRO A 7 -3.72 -0.74 12.25
N SER A 8 -2.38 -0.66 12.31
CA SER A 8 -1.69 0.50 12.89
C SER A 8 -1.85 1.75 12.01
N ILE A 9 -1.69 1.60 10.71
CA ILE A 9 -1.90 2.69 9.75
C ILE A 9 -3.35 3.17 9.76
N LEU A 10 -4.33 2.26 9.74
CA LEU A 10 -5.75 2.61 9.79
C LEU A 10 -6.12 3.35 11.08
N LYS A 11 -5.53 2.96 12.22
CA LYS A 11 -5.71 3.68 13.49
C LYS A 11 -5.17 5.11 13.42
N THR A 12 -4.00 5.29 12.79
CA THR A 12 -3.39 6.61 12.58
C THR A 12 -4.23 7.45 11.63
N VAL A 13 -4.74 6.87 10.55
CA VAL A 13 -5.68 7.55 9.63
C VAL A 13 -6.92 8.01 10.38
N SER A 14 -7.59 7.11 11.10
CA SER A 14 -8.81 7.44 11.86
C SER A 14 -8.58 8.55 12.90
N TYR A 15 -7.42 8.56 13.56
CA TYR A 15 -7.06 9.62 14.49
C TYR A 15 -6.93 10.97 13.79
N ASN A 16 -6.21 11.02 12.66
CA ASN A 16 -6.02 12.25 11.91
C ASN A 16 -7.31 12.79 11.28
N GLU A 17 -8.17 11.91 10.77
CA GLU A 17 -9.49 12.31 10.25
C GLU A 17 -10.36 12.97 11.32
N ARG A 18 -10.33 12.49 12.55
CA ARG A 18 -11.01 13.13 13.69
C ARG A 18 -10.47 14.53 13.99
N MET A 19 -9.20 14.78 13.67
CA MET A 19 -8.56 16.09 13.78
C MET A 19 -8.71 16.92 12.50
N GLN A 20 -9.60 16.51 11.57
CA GLN A 20 -9.87 17.17 10.28
C GLN A 20 -8.66 17.22 9.34
N ASN A 21 -7.70 16.31 9.52
CA ASN A 21 -6.56 16.10 8.62
C ASN A 21 -6.91 15.00 7.64
N ASP A 22 -7.51 15.34 6.50
CA ASP A 22 -8.04 14.36 5.54
C ASP A 22 -7.04 13.97 4.45
N ASN A 23 -6.04 14.81 4.17
CA ASN A 23 -5.06 14.60 3.10
C ASN A 23 -3.77 14.00 3.66
N LEU A 24 -3.77 12.69 3.87
CA LEU A 24 -2.65 12.00 4.47
C LEU A 24 -1.82 11.25 3.42
N LYS A 25 -0.51 11.29 3.62
CA LYS A 25 0.46 10.42 2.95
C LYS A 25 1.32 9.80 4.03
N LEU A 26 1.05 8.56 4.35
CA LEU A 26 1.69 7.84 5.43
C LEU A 26 2.49 6.68 4.87
N TYR A 27 3.59 6.37 5.52
CA TYR A 27 4.32 5.12 5.29
C TYR A 27 4.84 4.56 6.61
N GLU A 28 4.98 3.26 6.66
CA GLU A 28 5.58 2.54 7.77
C GLU A 28 6.53 1.47 7.22
N ILE A 29 7.77 1.45 7.71
CA ILE A 29 8.74 0.40 7.41
C ILE A 29 9.03 -0.30 8.73
N ALA A 30 8.62 -1.54 8.86
CA ALA A 30 8.89 -2.32 10.05
C ALA A 30 8.80 -3.82 9.79
N ALA A 31 9.29 -4.58 10.75
CA ALA A 31 9.21 -6.03 10.73
C ALA A 31 7.80 -6.55 11.02
N VAL A 32 7.40 -7.54 10.26
CA VAL A 32 6.23 -8.38 10.51
C VAL A 32 6.67 -9.83 10.67
N PHE A 33 5.90 -10.60 11.40
CA PHE A 33 6.19 -11.99 11.70
C PHE A 33 5.14 -12.89 11.08
N LYS A 34 5.57 -13.83 10.25
CA LYS A 34 4.71 -14.83 9.63
C LYS A 34 5.04 -16.22 10.18
N GLU A 35 4.03 -17.03 10.40
CA GLU A 35 4.25 -18.43 10.69
C GLU A 35 4.77 -19.14 9.43
N LYS A 36 5.83 -19.94 9.58
CA LYS A 36 6.31 -20.81 8.51
C LYS A 36 5.37 -22.01 8.41
N GLU A 37 4.74 -22.20 7.27
CA GLU A 37 4.00 -23.41 6.95
C GLU A 37 4.99 -24.58 6.86
N ASN A 38 4.80 -25.60 7.65
CA ASN A 38 5.52 -26.88 7.73
C ASN A 38 6.57 -26.98 8.85
N LEU A 39 6.10 -27.21 10.08
CA LEU A 39 6.86 -28.07 11.02
C LEU A 39 5.96 -28.44 12.20
N GLU A 40 5.75 -29.73 12.40
CA GLU A 40 4.83 -30.30 13.40
C GLU A 40 5.20 -30.00 14.87
N TYR A 41 6.37 -29.44 15.18
CA TYR A 41 6.82 -29.27 16.56
C TYR A 41 7.51 -27.93 16.92
N ASN A 42 7.97 -27.12 15.94
CA ASN A 42 8.53 -25.80 16.22
C ASN A 42 7.95 -24.77 15.25
N LYS A 43 7.07 -23.89 15.73
CA LYS A 43 6.60 -22.72 14.98
C LYS A 43 7.77 -21.74 14.83
N GLU A 44 8.56 -21.91 13.79
CA GLU A 44 9.57 -20.92 13.43
C GLU A 44 8.84 -19.70 12.86
N LEU A 45 9.08 -18.56 13.47
CA LEU A 45 8.59 -17.29 13.00
C LEU A 45 9.58 -16.74 11.97
N LYS A 46 9.07 -16.44 10.79
CA LYS A 46 9.83 -15.72 9.77
C LYS A 46 9.60 -14.22 9.93
N GLU A 47 10.68 -13.49 10.15
CA GLU A 47 10.67 -12.03 10.17
C GLU A 47 10.83 -11.49 8.75
N GLU A 48 9.95 -10.57 8.35
CA GLU A 48 10.02 -9.88 7.06
C GLU A 48 9.87 -8.38 7.28
N THR A 49 10.78 -7.59 6.69
CA THR A 49 10.62 -6.13 6.67
C THR A 49 9.67 -5.76 5.55
N ILE A 50 8.60 -5.05 5.89
CA ILE A 50 7.56 -4.61 4.95
C ILE A 50 7.48 -3.08 4.96
N LEU A 51 7.42 -2.50 3.78
CA LEU A 51 7.00 -1.12 3.55
C LEU A 51 5.50 -1.10 3.28
N THR A 52 4.76 -0.36 4.08
CA THR A 52 3.34 -0.09 3.86
C THR A 52 3.14 1.39 3.58
N ILE A 53 2.39 1.73 2.55
CA ILE A 53 2.08 3.09 2.13
C ILE A 53 0.56 3.26 2.16
N CYS A 54 0.11 4.40 2.70
CA CYS A 54 -1.28 4.77 2.72
C CYS A 54 -1.47 6.21 2.24
N ARG A 55 -2.47 6.42 1.42
CA ARG A 55 -2.93 7.76 1.02
C ARG A 55 -4.40 7.89 1.30
N THR A 56 -4.78 9.02 1.88
CA THR A 56 -6.18 9.41 2.02
C THR A 56 -6.40 10.80 1.43
N SER A 57 -7.58 11.05 0.92
CA SER A 57 -8.02 12.40 0.54
C SER A 57 -9.53 12.45 0.45
N ASN A 58 -10.15 13.33 1.21
CA ASN A 58 -11.55 13.69 1.07
C ASN A 58 -11.76 14.97 0.26
N LYS A 59 -10.66 15.67 -0.04
CA LYS A 59 -10.70 16.93 -0.79
C LYS A 59 -9.99 16.75 -2.12
N LYS A 60 -10.55 17.35 -3.14
CA LYS A 60 -9.93 17.47 -4.45
C LYS A 60 -8.58 18.18 -4.30
N MET A 61 -7.50 17.52 -4.65
CA MET A 61 -6.17 18.15 -4.62
C MET A 61 -6.07 19.15 -5.77
N ILE A 62 -5.60 20.35 -5.46
CA ILE A 62 -5.36 21.38 -6.48
C ILE A 62 -4.06 21.01 -7.20
N ASN A 63 -4.13 20.72 -8.48
CA ASN A 63 -2.95 20.57 -9.33
C ASN A 63 -2.52 21.96 -9.82
N PHE A 64 -1.39 22.46 -9.31
CA PHE A 64 -0.82 23.75 -9.74
C PHE A 64 -0.13 23.70 -11.11
N GLU A 65 0.00 22.54 -11.74
CA GLU A 65 0.72 22.37 -13.00
C GLU A 65 -0.03 22.88 -14.23
N SER A 66 -1.30 23.22 -14.13
CA SER A 66 -2.07 23.83 -15.22
C SER A 66 -2.25 25.33 -14.97
N ALA A 67 -1.17 26.08 -15.13
CA ALA A 67 -1.26 27.53 -15.21
C ALA A 67 -2.09 27.95 -16.43
N GLY A 68 -3.37 28.17 -16.23
CA GLY A 68 -4.12 28.82 -17.31
C GLY A 68 -5.61 28.68 -17.35
N SER A 69 -6.29 27.84 -16.65
CA SER A 69 -7.75 27.94 -16.48
C SER A 69 -8.38 26.65 -15.95
N LYS A 70 -9.15 26.77 -14.90
CA LYS A 70 -9.87 25.77 -14.14
C LYS A 70 -8.96 24.92 -13.22
N MET A 71 -9.07 25.20 -11.93
CA MET A 71 -8.52 24.34 -10.88
C MET A 71 -9.01 22.89 -11.10
N ASN A 72 -8.15 22.05 -11.65
CA ASN A 72 -8.41 20.64 -11.73
C ASN A 72 -8.12 19.99 -10.38
N TYR A 73 -9.17 19.67 -9.67
CA TYR A 73 -9.08 18.94 -8.42
C TYR A 73 -8.85 17.46 -8.74
N GLN A 74 -7.78 16.89 -8.24
CA GLN A 74 -7.51 15.47 -8.37
C GLN A 74 -7.82 14.79 -7.04
N GLU A 75 -8.82 13.94 -7.01
CA GLU A 75 -9.09 13.08 -5.85
C GLU A 75 -7.91 12.12 -5.64
N ALA A 76 -7.66 11.74 -4.38
CA ALA A 76 -6.69 10.68 -4.11
C ALA A 76 -7.22 9.40 -4.76
N ASP A 77 -6.60 9.02 -5.85
CA ASP A 77 -6.99 7.90 -6.67
C ASP A 77 -5.99 6.76 -6.50
N ILE A 78 -6.45 5.55 -6.74
CA ILE A 78 -5.62 4.35 -6.79
C ILE A 78 -4.45 4.51 -7.78
N TYR A 79 -4.63 5.28 -8.85
CA TYR A 79 -3.58 5.58 -9.82
C TYR A 79 -2.42 6.39 -9.23
N LEU A 80 -2.68 7.28 -8.28
CA LEU A 80 -1.63 8.01 -7.57
C LEU A 80 -0.84 7.08 -6.66
N LEU A 81 -1.52 6.17 -5.96
CA LEU A 81 -0.87 5.17 -5.13
C LEU A 81 -0.05 4.19 -5.99
N LYS A 82 -0.60 3.77 -7.12
CA LYS A 82 0.10 2.96 -8.12
C LYS A 82 1.38 3.63 -8.59
N LYS A 83 1.30 4.92 -8.97
CA LYS A 83 2.46 5.71 -9.40
C LYS A 83 3.52 5.81 -8.31
N ASP A 84 3.13 5.99 -7.05
CA ASP A 84 4.06 6.04 -5.93
C ASP A 84 4.74 4.67 -5.71
N ALA A 85 3.98 3.57 -5.77
CA ALA A 85 4.50 2.22 -5.65
C ALA A 85 5.49 1.89 -6.79
N GLU A 86 5.13 2.19 -8.03
CA GLU A 86 5.99 1.95 -9.19
C GLU A 86 7.28 2.77 -9.16
N LYS A 87 7.22 4.03 -8.69
CA LYS A 87 8.42 4.85 -8.48
C LYS A 87 9.37 4.23 -7.46
N ILE A 88 8.83 3.69 -6.36
CA ILE A 88 9.64 3.03 -5.34
C ILE A 88 10.28 1.76 -5.90
N LEU A 89 9.51 0.93 -6.62
CA LEU A 89 10.04 -0.28 -7.26
C LEU A 89 11.16 0.06 -8.24
N HIS A 90 10.97 1.09 -9.06
CA HIS A 90 11.99 1.57 -9.98
C HIS A 90 13.24 2.08 -9.25
N TYR A 91 13.08 2.85 -8.17
CA TYR A 91 14.17 3.38 -7.37
C TYR A 91 15.03 2.29 -6.74
N ILE A 92 14.45 1.17 -6.32
CA ILE A 92 15.17 0.01 -5.80
C ILE A 92 15.68 -0.94 -6.90
N GLY A 93 15.55 -0.55 -8.18
CA GLY A 93 16.08 -1.30 -9.33
C GLY A 93 15.14 -2.36 -9.91
N ILE A 94 13.89 -2.42 -9.46
CA ILE A 94 12.90 -3.37 -9.99
C ILE A 94 12.15 -2.70 -11.15
N ASN A 95 12.61 -2.99 -12.38
CA ASN A 95 12.04 -2.38 -13.59
C ASN A 95 11.11 -3.33 -14.37
N LYS A 96 11.13 -4.63 -14.05
CA LYS A 96 10.30 -5.63 -14.73
C LYS A 96 9.46 -6.38 -13.70
N PHE A 97 8.16 -6.23 -13.79
CA PHE A 97 7.18 -6.93 -12.95
C PHE A 97 5.91 -7.17 -13.75
N ASN A 98 5.16 -8.18 -13.36
CA ASN A 98 3.82 -8.46 -13.87
C ASN A 98 2.78 -7.98 -12.85
N ILE A 99 1.67 -7.46 -13.34
CA ILE A 99 0.55 -7.05 -12.52
C ILE A 99 -0.54 -8.12 -12.66
N VAL A 100 -0.93 -8.70 -11.55
CA VAL A 100 -1.97 -9.74 -11.48
C VAL A 100 -3.07 -9.25 -10.55
N LYS A 101 -4.33 -9.49 -10.95
CA LYS A 101 -5.48 -9.20 -10.09
C LYS A 101 -5.58 -10.26 -9.00
N ASP A 102 -5.62 -9.85 -7.75
CA ASP A 102 -5.80 -10.76 -6.61
C ASP A 102 -7.29 -10.88 -6.28
N GLU A 103 -7.85 -12.07 -6.51
CA GLU A 103 -9.26 -12.38 -6.23
C GLU A 103 -9.45 -13.10 -4.88
N ASN A 104 -8.35 -13.54 -4.25
CA ASN A 104 -8.38 -14.43 -3.07
C ASN A 104 -7.91 -13.76 -1.78
N ASN A 105 -7.74 -12.45 -1.75
CA ASN A 105 -7.26 -11.77 -0.54
C ASN A 105 -8.37 -11.69 0.51
N SER A 106 -8.17 -12.30 1.67
CA SER A 106 -9.14 -12.35 2.77
C SER A 106 -9.24 -11.03 3.56
N ILE A 107 -8.22 -10.19 3.49
CA ILE A 107 -8.15 -8.93 4.25
C ILE A 107 -8.63 -7.76 3.41
N LEU A 108 -8.44 -7.82 2.10
CA LEU A 108 -8.73 -6.75 1.16
C LEU A 108 -9.94 -7.12 0.30
N HIS A 109 -10.68 -6.12 -0.18
CA HIS A 109 -11.88 -6.35 -0.98
C HIS A 109 -11.54 -7.08 -2.29
N ALA A 110 -12.16 -8.24 -2.52
CA ALA A 110 -11.99 -8.98 -3.75
C ALA A 110 -12.35 -8.11 -4.97
N GLY A 111 -11.50 -8.15 -6.00
CA GLY A 111 -11.72 -7.42 -7.23
C GLY A 111 -11.16 -5.98 -7.27
N GLN A 112 -10.68 -5.44 -6.16
CA GLN A 112 -10.02 -4.12 -6.10
C GLN A 112 -8.55 -4.21 -5.67
N THR A 113 -7.98 -5.41 -5.71
CA THR A 113 -6.60 -5.66 -5.28
C THR A 113 -5.79 -6.13 -6.47
N ILE A 114 -4.61 -5.57 -6.63
CA ILE A 114 -3.62 -5.97 -7.63
C ILE A 114 -2.31 -6.34 -6.95
N ASP A 115 -1.70 -7.39 -7.44
CA ASP A 115 -0.40 -7.87 -6.98
C ASP A 115 0.67 -7.59 -8.03
N TYR A 116 1.81 -7.12 -7.57
CA TYR A 116 3.03 -7.00 -8.36
C TYR A 116 3.87 -8.26 -8.17
N MET A 117 4.17 -8.93 -9.29
CA MET A 117 4.86 -10.21 -9.31
C MET A 117 6.17 -10.12 -10.08
N ILE A 118 7.22 -10.77 -9.55
CA ILE A 118 8.44 -11.08 -10.29
C ILE A 118 8.55 -12.61 -10.40
N GLY A 119 8.34 -13.14 -11.61
CA GLY A 119 8.16 -14.57 -11.78
C GLY A 119 6.99 -15.07 -10.93
N ASN A 120 7.26 -16.02 -10.06
CA ASN A 120 6.25 -16.57 -9.15
C ASN A 120 6.23 -15.91 -7.75
N LYS A 121 7.05 -14.88 -7.53
CA LYS A 121 7.16 -14.23 -6.23
C LYS A 121 6.35 -12.92 -6.21
N LYS A 122 5.44 -12.82 -5.25
CA LYS A 122 4.73 -11.58 -4.96
C LYS A 122 5.66 -10.61 -4.21
N ILE A 123 5.78 -9.38 -4.71
CA ILE A 123 6.65 -8.33 -4.16
C ILE A 123 5.86 -7.19 -3.51
N ALA A 124 4.68 -6.89 -4.04
CA ALA A 124 3.82 -5.86 -3.47
C ALA A 124 2.34 -6.17 -3.76
N THR A 125 1.47 -5.63 -2.91
CA THR A 125 0.02 -5.64 -3.10
C THR A 125 -0.49 -4.21 -3.02
N LEU A 126 -1.37 -3.82 -3.92
CA LEU A 126 -1.97 -2.50 -4.00
C LEU A 126 -3.49 -2.62 -4.01
N ARG A 127 -4.15 -1.74 -3.25
CA ARG A 127 -5.59 -1.59 -3.16
C ARG A 127 -5.99 -0.12 -3.17
#